data_c67c4ba6798029d37b2c80864f3639e3
#
_entry.id   c67c4ba6798029d37b2c80864f3639e3
#
_cell.length_a   1.000
_cell.length_b   1.000
_cell.length_c   1.000
_cell.angle_alpha   90.00
_cell.angle_beta   90.00
_cell.angle_gamma   90.00
#
_symmetry.space_group_name_H-M   'P 1'
#
loop_
_entity.id
_entity.type
_entity.pdbx_description
1 polymer ?
#
loop_
_entity_poly.entity_id
_entity_poly.type
_entity_poly.pdbx_seq_one_letter_code
_entity_poly.pdbx_strand_id
1 'polypeptide(L)'
;MTGRDPHEGHRVATPLELLFDLTFVTAFSFASSQLAHALAEGHYASALLGFAFASFAICWAWINFSWFSSAYDTDDWGFRLVTMVQMIGVLVLAVGLPRMFASIEHGEHLDNSVMVLGYVIMRLAMIFQWLRAARQDPARRRACLTYVKAIAVAQIGWVVQIVVDFPVGTSIILAVILGLIELAGPVIAERRDGGTPWHAHHMAERYSLFAIIALGEGVVGTLASLSAVVEEQGWSLDAALVCIAGTGLTFGMWWVYYMLPSAPILHAHRNRAFVWGYGQMLIVTAIVATGAGLHVAAYFIEHKAHVGPLATLLATAIPVSVFLAAIYALYTYLVRRFDPFHIWLLVATAAVVGLAILAALAGVDMAICLVILMLAPAVTVVGYETLGHRHQAEALASDGHSTVT
;
A
#
# COMPACT_ATOMS: atom_id res chain seq x y z
N MET A 1 10.12 14.38 -24.73
CA MET A 1 9.79 13.19 -23.92
C MET A 1 10.31 11.97 -24.65
N THR A 2 11.61 11.91 -24.80
CA THR A 2 12.30 10.66 -25.18
C THR A 2 12.42 9.79 -23.94
N GLY A 3 12.35 8.46 -24.10
CA GLY A 3 12.51 7.56 -22.96
C GLY A 3 13.85 7.80 -22.25
N ARG A 4 13.86 7.69 -20.93
CA ARG A 4 15.07 7.84 -20.12
C ARG A 4 16.01 6.64 -20.29
N ASP A 5 17.26 6.81 -19.92
CA ASP A 5 18.21 5.70 -19.91
C ASP A 5 17.93 4.79 -18.69
N PRO A 6 17.53 3.51 -18.89
CA PRO A 6 17.27 2.60 -17.79
C PRO A 6 18.54 2.16 -17.03
N HIS A 7 19.73 2.55 -17.51
CA HIS A 7 21.03 2.21 -16.94
C HIS A 7 21.78 3.42 -16.38
N GLU A 8 21.12 4.59 -16.25
CA GLU A 8 21.77 5.77 -15.64
C GLU A 8 22.19 5.45 -14.17
N GLY A 9 23.41 5.91 -13.78
CA GLY A 9 24.06 5.46 -12.55
C GLY A 9 23.39 5.86 -11.24
N HIS A 10 22.72 7.02 -11.21
CA HIS A 10 22.02 7.55 -10.02
C HIS A 10 20.74 8.27 -10.44
N ARG A 11 19.60 7.68 -10.12
CA ARG A 11 18.31 8.31 -10.30
C ARG A 11 17.53 8.27 -8.98
N VAL A 12 17.37 9.43 -8.37
CA VAL A 12 16.58 9.66 -7.17
C VAL A 12 15.19 10.19 -7.52
N ALA A 13 14.24 10.04 -6.59
CA ALA A 13 12.92 10.64 -6.72
C ALA A 13 13.03 12.18 -6.81
N THR A 14 12.26 12.78 -7.72
CA THR A 14 12.25 14.23 -7.92
C THR A 14 11.39 14.93 -6.87
N PRO A 15 11.60 16.25 -6.60
CA PRO A 15 10.73 17.01 -5.70
C PRO A 15 9.25 16.99 -6.10
N LEU A 16 8.95 16.96 -7.42
CA LEU A 16 7.58 16.85 -7.91
C LEU A 16 6.95 15.49 -7.59
N GLU A 17 7.72 14.41 -7.73
CA GLU A 17 7.28 13.06 -7.36
C GLU A 17 7.00 12.96 -5.86
N LEU A 18 7.83 13.58 -5.00
CA LEU A 18 7.60 13.62 -3.56
C LEU A 18 6.33 14.43 -3.20
N LEU A 19 6.11 15.55 -3.89
CA LEU A 19 4.89 16.36 -3.70
C LEU A 19 3.65 15.57 -4.16
N PHE A 20 3.75 14.83 -5.27
CA PHE A 20 2.70 13.94 -5.72
C PHE A 20 2.38 12.87 -4.68
N ASP A 21 3.40 12.24 -4.09
CA ASP A 21 3.25 11.23 -3.05
C ASP A 21 2.50 11.77 -1.82
N LEU A 22 2.76 13.02 -1.42
CA LEU A 22 2.07 13.66 -0.29
C LEU A 22 0.55 13.77 -0.50
N THR A 23 0.06 13.86 -1.74
CA THR A 23 -1.39 13.87 -1.97
C THR A 23 -2.03 12.52 -1.65
N PHE A 24 -1.30 11.43 -1.80
CA PHE A 24 -1.77 10.08 -1.46
C PHE A 24 -1.82 9.83 0.04
N VAL A 25 -1.02 10.55 0.85
CA VAL A 25 -1.16 10.55 2.32
C VAL A 25 -2.59 10.90 2.70
N THR A 26 -3.13 11.98 2.12
CA THR A 26 -4.50 12.42 2.46
C THR A 26 -5.54 11.36 2.08
N ALA A 27 -5.40 10.70 0.92
CA ALA A 27 -6.32 9.64 0.51
C ALA A 27 -6.23 8.42 1.44
N PHE A 28 -5.04 8.03 1.88
CA PHE A 28 -4.88 6.95 2.86
C PHE A 28 -5.43 7.33 4.23
N SER A 29 -5.23 8.56 4.69
CA SER A 29 -5.79 9.03 5.97
C SER A 29 -7.31 8.98 5.96
N PHE A 30 -7.97 9.38 4.86
CA PHE A 30 -9.41 9.22 4.73
C PHE A 30 -9.84 7.75 4.73
N ALA A 31 -9.15 6.87 3.96
CA ALA A 31 -9.46 5.45 3.92
C ALA A 31 -9.24 4.77 5.28
N SER A 32 -8.15 5.10 5.98
CA SER A 32 -7.80 4.63 7.32
C SER A 32 -8.86 5.03 8.35
N SER A 33 -9.29 6.29 8.33
CA SER A 33 -10.31 6.82 9.22
C SER A 33 -11.67 6.13 9.01
N GLN A 34 -12.09 5.92 7.74
CA GLN A 34 -13.32 5.20 7.44
C GLN A 34 -13.25 3.73 7.87
N LEU A 35 -12.12 3.06 7.65
CA LEU A 35 -11.90 1.69 8.14
C LEU A 35 -12.01 1.63 9.65
N ALA A 36 -11.31 2.53 10.35
CA ALA A 36 -11.30 2.55 11.82
C ALA A 36 -12.70 2.78 12.41
N HIS A 37 -13.45 3.74 11.84
CA HIS A 37 -14.80 4.04 12.27
C HIS A 37 -15.73 2.83 12.08
N ALA A 38 -15.77 2.25 10.87
CA ALA A 38 -16.62 1.12 10.58
C ALA A 38 -16.25 -0.15 11.40
N LEU A 39 -14.96 -0.38 11.68
CA LEU A 39 -14.51 -1.46 12.56
C LEU A 39 -14.93 -1.21 14.01
N ALA A 40 -14.84 0.02 14.51
CA ALA A 40 -15.26 0.38 15.86
C ALA A 40 -16.77 0.21 16.08
N GLU A 41 -17.58 0.43 15.03
CA GLU A 41 -19.03 0.16 15.02
C GLU A 41 -19.37 -1.34 14.87
N GLY A 42 -18.40 -2.20 14.54
CA GLY A 42 -18.62 -3.63 14.33
C GLY A 42 -19.05 -4.01 12.91
N HIS A 43 -18.97 -3.10 11.96
CA HIS A 43 -19.38 -3.30 10.56
C HIS A 43 -18.24 -3.92 9.72
N TYR A 44 -17.73 -5.10 10.13
CA TYR A 44 -16.51 -5.69 9.59
C TYR A 44 -16.53 -5.94 8.08
N ALA A 45 -17.64 -6.47 7.54
CA ALA A 45 -17.71 -6.84 6.12
C ALA A 45 -17.66 -5.62 5.21
N SER A 46 -18.46 -4.58 5.50
CA SER A 46 -18.48 -3.32 4.75
C SER A 46 -17.17 -2.55 4.91
N ALA A 47 -16.61 -2.53 6.13
CA ALA A 47 -15.33 -1.92 6.45
C ALA A 47 -14.19 -2.51 5.58
N LEU A 48 -14.05 -3.83 5.58
CA LEU A 48 -12.99 -4.51 4.82
C LEU A 48 -13.17 -4.39 3.31
N LEU A 49 -14.42 -4.51 2.83
CA LEU A 49 -14.71 -4.37 1.40
C LEU A 49 -14.47 -2.96 0.90
N GLY A 50 -14.95 -1.94 1.63
CA GLY A 50 -14.73 -0.54 1.30
C GLY A 50 -13.24 -0.18 1.33
N PHE A 51 -12.53 -0.65 2.34
CA PHE A 51 -11.09 -0.42 2.46
C PHE A 51 -10.27 -1.11 1.37
N ALA A 52 -10.61 -2.35 1.00
CA ALA A 52 -9.95 -3.06 -0.11
C ALA A 52 -10.16 -2.31 -1.44
N PHE A 53 -11.38 -1.81 -1.70
CA PHE A 53 -11.68 -1.03 -2.90
C PHE A 53 -10.93 0.31 -2.92
N ALA A 54 -10.95 1.05 -1.81
CA ALA A 54 -10.22 2.32 -1.66
C ALA A 54 -8.72 2.12 -1.84
N SER A 55 -8.13 1.14 -1.13
CA SER A 55 -6.70 0.85 -1.19
C SER A 55 -6.25 0.43 -2.58
N PHE A 56 -7.05 -0.39 -3.28
CA PHE A 56 -6.78 -0.73 -4.68
C PHE A 56 -6.71 0.52 -5.56
N ALA A 57 -7.72 1.38 -5.51
CA ALA A 57 -7.77 2.57 -6.34
C ALA A 57 -6.61 3.55 -6.05
N ILE A 58 -6.31 3.77 -4.76
CA ILE A 58 -5.22 4.65 -4.31
C ILE A 58 -3.87 4.08 -4.76
N CYS A 59 -3.55 2.84 -4.39
CA CYS A 59 -2.29 2.21 -4.77
C CYS A 59 -2.12 2.12 -6.28
N TRP A 60 -3.18 1.75 -7.00
CA TRP A 60 -3.11 1.57 -8.44
C TRP A 60 -2.90 2.89 -9.19
N ALA A 61 -3.55 3.97 -8.78
CA ALA A 61 -3.32 5.30 -9.34
C ALA A 61 -1.86 5.73 -9.14
N TRP A 62 -1.32 5.53 -7.92
CA TRP A 62 0.06 5.84 -7.59
C TRP A 62 1.06 5.00 -8.42
N ILE A 63 0.84 3.69 -8.53
CA ILE A 63 1.69 2.77 -9.31
C ILE A 63 1.78 3.22 -10.76
N ASN A 64 0.65 3.54 -11.38
CA ASN A 64 0.63 3.97 -12.79
C ASN A 64 1.46 5.24 -13.04
N PHE A 65 1.33 6.23 -12.16
CA PHE A 65 2.16 7.45 -12.25
C PHE A 65 3.64 7.14 -12.04
N SER A 66 3.98 6.34 -11.02
CA SER A 66 5.36 6.03 -10.68
C SER A 66 6.08 5.27 -11.81
N TRP A 67 5.41 4.31 -12.46
CA TRP A 67 5.96 3.62 -13.63
C TRP A 67 6.12 4.56 -14.82
N PHE A 68 5.14 5.43 -15.08
CA PHE A 68 5.24 6.43 -16.13
C PHE A 68 6.40 7.40 -15.88
N SER A 69 6.49 8.00 -14.69
CA SER A 69 7.53 8.96 -14.35
C SER A 69 8.92 8.30 -14.38
N SER A 70 9.04 7.05 -13.96
CA SER A 70 10.29 6.31 -14.06
C SER A 70 10.79 6.17 -15.50
N ALA A 71 9.90 6.05 -16.46
CA ALA A 71 10.24 5.90 -17.88
C ALA A 71 10.36 7.22 -18.63
N TYR A 72 9.51 8.22 -18.31
CA TYR A 72 9.26 9.39 -19.15
C TYR A 72 9.21 10.73 -18.42
N ASP A 73 9.73 10.84 -17.21
CA ASP A 73 9.83 12.13 -16.53
C ASP A 73 10.72 13.10 -17.35
N THR A 74 10.16 14.25 -17.69
CA THR A 74 10.86 15.33 -18.42
C THR A 74 10.98 16.59 -17.59
N ASP A 75 10.30 16.64 -16.44
CA ASP A 75 10.22 17.82 -15.56
C ASP A 75 9.92 19.16 -16.25
N ASP A 76 9.34 19.11 -17.46
CA ASP A 76 8.90 20.31 -18.16
C ASP A 76 7.55 20.83 -17.63
N TRP A 77 7.22 22.08 -17.98
CA TRP A 77 5.99 22.72 -17.49
C TRP A 77 4.71 21.93 -17.80
N GLY A 78 4.65 21.27 -18.96
CA GLY A 78 3.50 20.44 -19.35
C GLY A 78 3.39 19.20 -18.49
N PHE A 79 4.51 18.53 -18.17
CA PHE A 79 4.55 17.39 -17.25
C PHE A 79 4.09 17.82 -15.85
N ARG A 80 4.60 18.95 -15.34
CA ARG A 80 4.24 19.49 -14.02
C ARG A 80 2.75 19.82 -13.90
N LEU A 81 2.18 20.52 -14.91
CA LEU A 81 0.75 20.87 -14.90
C LEU A 81 -0.16 19.62 -14.97
N VAL A 82 0.17 18.64 -15.80
CA VAL A 82 -0.61 17.40 -15.88
C VAL A 82 -0.49 16.57 -14.61
N THR A 83 0.67 16.58 -13.96
CA THR A 83 0.84 15.96 -12.63
C THR A 83 -0.02 16.68 -11.58
N MET A 84 -0.10 18.00 -11.60
CA MET A 84 -1.02 18.76 -10.73
C MET A 84 -2.48 18.38 -10.96
N VAL A 85 -2.90 18.16 -12.22
CA VAL A 85 -4.27 17.67 -12.50
C VAL A 85 -4.52 16.30 -11.88
N GLN A 86 -3.52 15.40 -11.89
CA GLN A 86 -3.63 14.11 -11.21
C GLN A 86 -3.74 14.29 -9.68
N MET A 87 -2.97 15.20 -9.09
CA MET A 87 -3.06 15.51 -7.65
C MET A 87 -4.47 15.99 -7.27
N ILE A 88 -5.09 16.86 -8.08
CA ILE A 88 -6.49 17.26 -7.91
C ILE A 88 -7.41 16.04 -7.96
N GLY A 89 -7.19 15.13 -8.91
CA GLY A 89 -7.95 13.88 -9.00
C GLY A 89 -7.85 13.01 -7.74
N VAL A 90 -6.66 12.92 -7.11
CA VAL A 90 -6.46 12.21 -5.84
C VAL A 90 -7.31 12.83 -4.72
N LEU A 91 -7.31 14.17 -4.61
CA LEU A 91 -8.12 14.86 -3.58
C LEU A 91 -9.62 14.65 -3.79
N VAL A 92 -10.09 14.70 -5.05
CA VAL A 92 -11.51 14.41 -5.38
C VAL A 92 -11.84 12.96 -5.03
N LEU A 93 -10.96 12.00 -5.34
CA LEU A 93 -11.12 10.60 -4.96
C LEU A 93 -11.28 10.46 -3.44
N ALA A 94 -10.39 11.09 -2.66
CA ALA A 94 -10.40 11.03 -1.20
C ALA A 94 -11.72 11.54 -0.61
N VAL A 95 -12.24 12.66 -1.10
CA VAL A 95 -13.55 13.23 -0.68
C VAL A 95 -14.71 12.29 -0.98
N GLY A 96 -14.59 11.43 -1.99
CA GLY A 96 -15.61 10.43 -2.34
C GLY A 96 -15.65 9.20 -1.43
N LEU A 97 -14.58 8.91 -0.68
CA LEU A 97 -14.47 7.70 0.13
C LEU A 97 -15.58 7.53 1.18
N PRO A 98 -15.93 8.55 2.01
CA PRO A 98 -16.97 8.39 3.03
C PRO A 98 -18.32 7.96 2.45
N ARG A 99 -18.74 8.52 1.30
CA ARG A 99 -19.99 8.14 0.63
C ARG A 99 -19.96 6.70 0.15
N MET A 100 -18.84 6.27 -0.43
CA MET A 100 -18.64 4.89 -0.88
C MET A 100 -18.72 3.91 0.29
N PHE A 101 -18.07 4.18 1.42
CA PHE A 101 -18.16 3.33 2.61
C PHE A 101 -19.58 3.24 3.14
N ALA A 102 -20.26 4.36 3.32
CA ALA A 102 -21.65 4.41 3.77
C ALA A 102 -22.59 3.63 2.84
N SER A 103 -22.41 3.73 1.52
CA SER A 103 -23.25 3.01 0.55
C SER A 103 -23.04 1.49 0.59
N ILE A 104 -21.84 1.01 0.85
CA ILE A 104 -21.57 -0.42 1.05
C ILE A 104 -22.26 -0.93 2.33
N GLU A 105 -22.27 -0.13 3.37
CA GLU A 105 -22.94 -0.46 4.62
C GLU A 105 -24.46 -0.55 4.48
N HIS A 106 -25.09 0.38 3.78
CA HIS A 106 -26.55 0.36 3.51
C HIS A 106 -26.96 -0.77 2.55
N GLY A 107 -26.04 -1.24 1.67
CA GLY A 107 -26.20 -2.48 0.92
C GLY A 107 -27.13 -2.43 -0.31
N GLU A 108 -27.70 -1.29 -0.68
CA GLU A 108 -28.62 -1.17 -1.83
C GLU A 108 -27.87 -0.88 -3.13
N HIS A 109 -27.27 0.30 -3.22
CA HIS A 109 -26.52 0.78 -4.38
C HIS A 109 -25.17 1.33 -3.97
N LEU A 110 -24.15 1.18 -4.83
CA LEU A 110 -22.79 1.67 -4.55
C LEU A 110 -22.65 3.14 -4.99
N ASP A 111 -22.60 4.07 -4.04
CA ASP A 111 -22.31 5.49 -4.34
C ASP A 111 -20.78 5.75 -4.30
N ASN A 112 -20.12 5.36 -5.39
CA ASN A 112 -18.71 5.65 -5.62
C ASN A 112 -18.48 6.75 -6.66
N SER A 113 -19.50 7.50 -7.01
CA SER A 113 -19.51 8.47 -8.13
C SER A 113 -18.40 9.52 -8.01
N VAL A 114 -18.25 10.16 -6.84
CA VAL A 114 -17.22 11.17 -6.59
C VAL A 114 -15.81 10.54 -6.58
N MET A 115 -15.67 9.36 -5.97
CA MET A 115 -14.41 8.61 -5.96
C MET A 115 -13.95 8.27 -7.37
N VAL A 116 -14.84 7.72 -8.20
CA VAL A 116 -14.55 7.38 -9.59
C VAL A 116 -14.31 8.63 -10.44
N LEU A 117 -15.02 9.75 -10.19
CA LEU A 117 -14.72 11.02 -10.87
C LEU A 117 -13.27 11.45 -10.64
N GLY A 118 -12.80 11.41 -9.40
CA GLY A 118 -11.39 11.69 -9.08
C GLY A 118 -10.44 10.74 -9.83
N TYR A 119 -10.79 9.45 -9.86
CA TYR A 119 -10.04 8.44 -10.59
C TYR A 119 -10.00 8.73 -12.11
N VAL A 120 -11.13 9.08 -12.72
CA VAL A 120 -11.22 9.46 -14.15
C VAL A 120 -10.35 10.67 -14.46
N ILE A 121 -10.34 11.71 -13.60
CA ILE A 121 -9.46 12.87 -13.77
C ILE A 121 -7.99 12.44 -13.85
N MET A 122 -7.54 11.61 -12.92
CA MET A 122 -6.17 11.08 -12.93
C MET A 122 -5.86 10.29 -14.20
N ARG A 123 -6.80 9.45 -14.63
CA ARG A 123 -6.59 8.56 -15.77
C ARG A 123 -6.60 9.30 -17.10
N LEU A 124 -7.42 10.35 -17.26
CA LEU A 124 -7.37 11.21 -18.43
C LEU A 124 -6.03 11.95 -18.53
N ALA A 125 -5.52 12.44 -17.42
CA ALA A 125 -4.18 13.04 -17.36
C ALA A 125 -3.10 12.02 -17.75
N MET A 126 -3.19 10.76 -17.28
CA MET A 126 -2.28 9.67 -17.67
C MET A 126 -2.39 9.31 -19.15
N ILE A 127 -3.60 9.26 -19.73
CA ILE A 127 -3.81 9.05 -21.18
C ILE A 127 -3.08 10.13 -21.96
N PHE A 128 -3.22 11.39 -21.56
CA PHE A 128 -2.51 12.50 -22.21
C PHE A 128 -0.99 12.32 -22.17
N GLN A 129 -0.44 11.95 -21.01
CA GLN A 129 1.00 11.71 -20.85
C GLN A 129 1.49 10.53 -21.73
N TRP A 130 0.78 9.41 -21.73
CA TRP A 130 1.12 8.27 -22.58
C TRP A 130 1.00 8.58 -24.08
N LEU A 131 0.01 9.37 -24.51
CA LEU A 131 -0.10 9.83 -25.91
C LEU A 131 1.05 10.75 -26.29
N ARG A 132 1.49 11.60 -25.37
CA ARG A 132 2.64 12.47 -25.55
C ARG A 132 3.92 11.63 -25.70
N ALA A 133 4.13 10.63 -24.83
CA ALA A 133 5.25 9.71 -24.96
C ALA A 133 5.22 8.92 -26.29
N ALA A 134 4.06 8.40 -26.69
CA ALA A 134 3.88 7.68 -27.96
C ALA A 134 4.21 8.51 -29.20
N ARG A 135 4.05 9.84 -29.13
CA ARG A 135 4.41 10.77 -30.22
C ARG A 135 5.90 11.09 -30.25
N GLN A 136 6.54 11.15 -29.09
CA GLN A 136 7.90 11.64 -28.93
C GLN A 136 8.96 10.51 -28.81
N ASP A 137 8.51 9.26 -28.56
CA ASP A 137 9.33 8.04 -28.58
C ASP A 137 8.75 7.01 -29.57
N PRO A 138 9.06 7.11 -30.88
CA PRO A 138 8.55 6.20 -31.88
C PRO A 138 8.98 4.75 -31.67
N ALA A 139 10.13 4.51 -31.03
CA ALA A 139 10.66 3.17 -30.80
C ALA A 139 9.75 2.35 -29.84
N ARG A 140 9.09 3.03 -28.88
CA ARG A 140 8.21 2.41 -27.87
C ARG A 140 6.73 2.78 -28.05
N ARG A 141 6.38 3.28 -29.24
CA ARG A 141 5.02 3.77 -29.51
C ARG A 141 3.93 2.75 -29.25
N ARG A 142 4.15 1.47 -29.60
CA ARG A 142 3.14 0.42 -29.41
C ARG A 142 2.93 0.13 -27.93
N ALA A 143 3.99 0.11 -27.12
CA ALA A 143 3.88 -0.04 -25.67
C ALA A 143 3.05 1.11 -25.07
N CYS A 144 3.40 2.36 -25.37
CA CYS A 144 2.67 3.55 -24.90
C CYS A 144 1.20 3.56 -25.32
N LEU A 145 0.89 3.23 -26.57
CA LEU A 145 -0.50 3.14 -27.06
C LEU A 145 -1.28 1.96 -26.43
N THR A 146 -0.59 0.90 -26.01
CA THR A 146 -1.24 -0.20 -25.28
C THR A 146 -1.66 0.25 -23.88
N TYR A 147 -0.84 1.03 -23.19
CA TYR A 147 -1.23 1.69 -21.94
C TYR A 147 -2.46 2.58 -22.14
N VAL A 148 -2.47 3.44 -23.17
CA VAL A 148 -3.62 4.29 -23.49
C VAL A 148 -4.89 3.47 -23.68
N LYS A 149 -4.83 2.40 -24.47
CA LYS A 149 -6.00 1.53 -24.75
C LYS A 149 -6.50 0.85 -23.48
N ALA A 150 -5.61 0.26 -22.68
CA ALA A 150 -5.97 -0.41 -21.44
C ALA A 150 -6.65 0.55 -20.46
N ILE A 151 -6.06 1.74 -20.26
CA ILE A 151 -6.65 2.78 -19.42
C ILE A 151 -8.01 3.21 -19.96
N ALA A 152 -8.14 3.51 -21.27
CA ALA A 152 -9.40 3.98 -21.84
C ALA A 152 -10.52 2.94 -21.72
N VAL A 153 -10.24 1.66 -21.96
CA VAL A 153 -11.23 0.57 -21.79
C VAL A 153 -11.71 0.49 -20.36
N ALA A 154 -10.79 0.51 -19.39
CA ALA A 154 -11.16 0.48 -17.99
C ALA A 154 -11.99 1.71 -17.57
N GLN A 155 -11.61 2.92 -18.04
CA GLN A 155 -12.36 4.14 -17.71
C GLN A 155 -13.77 4.15 -18.28
N ILE A 156 -13.98 3.64 -19.49
CA ILE A 156 -15.33 3.47 -20.03
C ILE A 156 -16.16 2.57 -19.10
N GLY A 157 -15.60 1.45 -18.64
CA GLY A 157 -16.28 0.55 -17.69
C GLY A 157 -16.62 1.23 -16.36
N TRP A 158 -15.70 2.00 -15.78
CA TRP A 158 -15.94 2.75 -14.55
C TRP A 158 -17.03 3.81 -14.70
N VAL A 159 -17.03 4.54 -15.82
CA VAL A 159 -18.10 5.54 -16.12
C VAL A 159 -19.45 4.85 -16.34
N VAL A 160 -19.48 3.73 -17.05
CA VAL A 160 -20.72 2.95 -17.24
C VAL A 160 -21.28 2.49 -15.89
N GLN A 161 -20.43 2.07 -14.96
CA GLN A 161 -20.86 1.62 -13.64
C GLN A 161 -21.55 2.73 -12.85
N ILE A 162 -21.10 3.99 -12.97
CA ILE A 162 -21.77 5.14 -12.33
C ILE A 162 -23.08 5.47 -12.99
N VAL A 163 -23.12 5.47 -14.34
CA VAL A 163 -24.30 5.94 -15.09
C VAL A 163 -25.47 4.96 -15.00
N VAL A 164 -25.16 3.64 -14.92
CA VAL A 164 -26.19 2.58 -14.93
C VAL A 164 -26.74 2.27 -13.54
N ASP A 165 -26.04 2.71 -12.48
CA ASP A 165 -26.46 2.52 -11.08
C ASP A 165 -26.84 1.05 -10.74
N PHE A 166 -25.85 0.16 -10.85
CA PHE A 166 -26.04 -1.26 -10.57
C PHE A 166 -26.19 -1.54 -9.06
N PRO A 167 -26.93 -2.62 -8.68
CA PRO A 167 -26.93 -3.10 -7.29
C PRO A 167 -25.50 -3.39 -6.77
N VAL A 168 -25.26 -3.21 -5.47
CA VAL A 168 -23.93 -3.34 -4.83
C VAL A 168 -23.19 -4.62 -5.26
N GLY A 169 -23.86 -5.78 -5.24
CA GLY A 169 -23.22 -7.05 -5.63
C GLY A 169 -22.72 -7.06 -7.07
N THR A 170 -23.52 -6.53 -8.02
CA THR A 170 -23.12 -6.41 -9.42
C THR A 170 -21.97 -5.41 -9.59
N SER A 171 -22.05 -4.27 -8.88
CA SER A 171 -21.00 -3.25 -8.90
C SER A 171 -19.66 -3.79 -8.41
N ILE A 172 -19.65 -4.63 -7.37
CA ILE A 172 -18.44 -5.28 -6.86
C ILE A 172 -17.86 -6.25 -7.91
N ILE A 173 -18.68 -7.08 -8.53
CA ILE A 173 -18.22 -8.02 -9.58
C ILE A 173 -17.61 -7.24 -10.75
N LEU A 174 -18.28 -6.19 -11.21
CA LEU A 174 -17.77 -5.33 -12.28
C LEU A 174 -16.46 -4.63 -11.86
N ALA A 175 -16.37 -4.14 -10.63
CA ALA A 175 -15.15 -3.54 -10.10
C ALA A 175 -13.97 -4.52 -10.12
N VAL A 176 -14.18 -5.79 -9.75
CA VAL A 176 -13.16 -6.84 -9.82
C VAL A 176 -12.73 -7.08 -11.27
N ILE A 177 -13.68 -7.18 -12.20
CA ILE A 177 -13.37 -7.36 -13.64
C ILE A 177 -12.57 -6.16 -14.17
N LEU A 178 -12.98 -4.94 -13.87
CA LEU A 178 -12.28 -3.73 -14.28
C LEU A 178 -10.88 -3.65 -13.65
N GLY A 179 -10.75 -4.01 -12.38
CA GLY A 179 -9.45 -4.13 -11.70
C GLY A 179 -8.52 -5.12 -12.38
N LEU A 180 -9.02 -6.28 -12.81
CA LEU A 180 -8.22 -7.26 -13.55
C LEU A 180 -7.78 -6.71 -14.92
N ILE A 181 -8.64 -5.97 -15.62
CA ILE A 181 -8.29 -5.29 -16.88
C ILE A 181 -7.19 -4.26 -16.64
N GLU A 182 -7.30 -3.47 -15.57
CA GLU A 182 -6.30 -2.49 -15.17
C GLU A 182 -4.94 -3.15 -14.89
N LEU A 183 -4.92 -4.24 -14.11
CA LEU A 183 -3.70 -5.00 -13.78
C LEU A 183 -3.07 -5.67 -15.00
N ALA A 184 -3.86 -6.15 -15.94
CA ALA A 184 -3.38 -6.79 -17.17
C ALA A 184 -2.76 -5.79 -18.15
N GLY A 185 -3.24 -4.54 -18.17
CA GLY A 185 -2.81 -3.50 -19.11
C GLY A 185 -1.31 -3.31 -19.18
N PRO A 186 -0.61 -2.98 -18.07
CA PRO A 186 0.85 -2.83 -18.03
C PRO A 186 1.60 -4.11 -18.43
N VAL A 187 1.13 -5.28 -18.00
CA VAL A 187 1.76 -6.57 -18.33
C VAL A 187 1.74 -6.81 -19.85
N ILE A 188 0.65 -6.45 -20.51
CA ILE A 188 0.52 -6.56 -21.96
C ILE A 188 1.37 -5.49 -22.67
N ALA A 189 1.39 -4.26 -22.13
CA ALA A 189 2.14 -3.15 -22.70
C ALA A 189 3.65 -3.40 -22.67
N GLU A 190 4.17 -3.87 -21.52
CA GLU A 190 5.61 -4.14 -21.34
C GLU A 190 6.14 -5.30 -22.19
N ARG A 191 5.26 -6.12 -22.79
CA ARG A 191 5.63 -7.15 -23.77
C ARG A 191 5.71 -6.60 -25.21
N ARG A 192 5.36 -5.32 -25.45
CA ARG A 192 5.40 -4.67 -26.76
C ARG A 192 6.66 -3.84 -26.93
N ASP A 193 7.32 -3.95 -28.06
CA ASP A 193 8.52 -3.16 -28.43
C ASP A 193 9.63 -3.17 -27.37
N GLY A 194 9.76 -4.24 -26.58
CA GLY A 194 10.74 -4.31 -25.48
C GLY A 194 10.35 -3.56 -24.20
N GLY A 195 9.11 -3.05 -24.12
CA GLY A 195 8.58 -2.37 -22.94
C GLY A 195 9.00 -0.90 -22.83
N THR A 196 8.76 -0.32 -21.65
CA THR A 196 9.15 1.07 -21.33
C THR A 196 10.51 1.11 -20.63
N PRO A 197 11.24 2.24 -20.72
CA PRO A 197 12.60 2.36 -20.18
C PRO A 197 12.60 2.75 -18.69
N TRP A 198 11.83 2.05 -17.86
CA TRP A 198 11.79 2.29 -16.42
C TRP A 198 13.11 1.89 -15.73
N HIS A 199 13.46 2.57 -14.65
CA HIS A 199 14.71 2.39 -13.91
C HIS A 199 14.51 1.62 -12.60
N ALA A 200 15.23 0.50 -12.40
CA ALA A 200 15.01 -0.42 -11.29
C ALA A 200 15.25 0.21 -9.90
N HIS A 201 16.36 0.93 -9.73
CA HIS A 201 16.69 1.60 -8.47
C HIS A 201 15.68 2.71 -8.16
N HIS A 202 15.30 3.52 -9.16
CA HIS A 202 14.30 4.56 -9.00
C HIS A 202 12.94 3.98 -8.57
N MET A 203 12.49 2.89 -9.19
CA MET A 203 11.25 2.24 -8.78
C MET A 203 11.33 1.71 -7.35
N ALA A 204 12.42 1.06 -6.97
CA ALA A 204 12.60 0.57 -5.61
C ALA A 204 12.61 1.72 -4.58
N GLU A 205 13.25 2.85 -4.88
CA GLU A 205 13.24 4.06 -4.07
C GLU A 205 11.83 4.64 -3.96
N ARG A 206 11.11 4.80 -5.07
CA ARG A 206 9.72 5.31 -5.08
C ARG A 206 8.80 4.47 -4.18
N TYR A 207 8.85 3.15 -4.27
CA TYR A 207 8.04 2.27 -3.43
C TYR A 207 8.46 2.34 -1.95
N SER A 208 9.75 2.52 -1.65
CA SER A 208 10.21 2.69 -0.27
C SER A 208 9.73 4.00 0.34
N LEU A 209 9.71 5.09 -0.43
CA LEU A 209 9.13 6.37 -0.02
C LEU A 209 7.61 6.26 0.19
N PHE A 210 6.91 5.54 -0.66
CA PHE A 210 5.48 5.29 -0.52
C PHE A 210 5.15 4.46 0.73
N ALA A 211 5.99 3.49 1.07
CA ALA A 211 5.87 2.75 2.34
C ALA A 211 6.10 3.65 3.57
N ILE A 212 7.08 4.58 3.53
CA ILE A 212 7.29 5.58 4.61
C ILE A 212 6.03 6.44 4.79
N ILE A 213 5.43 6.88 3.69
CA ILE A 213 4.20 7.67 3.70
C ILE A 213 3.07 6.88 4.36
N ALA A 214 2.88 5.61 3.96
CA ALA A 214 1.88 4.73 4.55
C ALA A 214 2.11 4.49 6.05
N LEU A 215 3.37 4.35 6.49
CA LEU A 215 3.75 4.23 7.89
C LEU A 215 3.38 5.47 8.73
N GLY A 216 3.22 6.63 8.08
CA GLY A 216 2.68 7.83 8.72
C GLY A 216 1.31 7.60 9.38
N GLU A 217 0.47 6.72 8.83
CA GLU A 217 -0.81 6.34 9.45
C GLU A 217 -0.61 5.64 10.82
N GLY A 218 0.45 4.85 10.96
CA GLY A 218 0.83 4.26 12.25
C GLY A 218 1.21 5.31 13.29
N VAL A 219 1.90 6.38 12.87
CA VAL A 219 2.24 7.51 13.75
C VAL A 219 0.97 8.28 14.15
N VAL A 220 0.07 8.56 13.21
CA VAL A 220 -1.20 9.26 13.46
C VAL A 220 -2.09 8.43 14.38
N GLY A 221 -2.23 7.13 14.13
CA GLY A 221 -2.98 6.21 14.99
C GLY A 221 -2.38 6.08 16.40
N THR A 222 -1.04 6.09 16.51
CA THR A 222 -0.35 6.15 17.82
C THR A 222 -0.70 7.43 18.56
N LEU A 223 -0.65 8.57 17.89
CA LEU A 223 -1.00 9.86 18.50
C LEU A 223 -2.48 9.86 18.96
N ALA A 224 -3.39 9.32 18.16
CA ALA A 224 -4.81 9.21 18.54
C ALA A 224 -4.98 8.35 19.80
N SER A 225 -4.34 7.18 19.87
CA SER A 225 -4.41 6.30 21.04
C SER A 225 -3.77 6.93 22.29
N LEU A 226 -2.65 7.63 22.11
CA LEU A 226 -1.98 8.36 23.21
C LEU A 226 -2.87 9.50 23.73
N SER A 227 -3.48 10.28 22.83
CA SER A 227 -4.40 11.36 23.19
C SER A 227 -5.59 10.83 23.98
N ALA A 228 -6.18 9.72 23.54
CA ALA A 228 -7.31 9.06 24.21
C ALA A 228 -6.96 8.70 25.67
N VAL A 229 -5.79 8.08 25.91
CA VAL A 229 -5.36 7.74 27.27
C VAL A 229 -5.09 8.99 28.11
N VAL A 230 -4.42 9.99 27.54
CA VAL A 230 -4.08 11.24 28.27
C VAL A 230 -5.32 12.04 28.61
N GLU A 231 -6.33 12.08 27.74
CA GLU A 231 -7.60 12.76 28.01
C GLU A 231 -8.40 12.08 29.14
N GLU A 232 -8.36 10.75 29.22
CA GLU A 232 -9.11 9.98 30.21
C GLU A 232 -8.41 9.89 31.56
N GLN A 233 -7.10 9.65 31.57
CA GLN A 233 -6.34 9.32 32.77
C GLN A 233 -5.20 10.31 33.07
N GLY A 234 -4.95 11.27 32.21
CA GLY A 234 -3.76 12.11 32.24
C GLY A 234 -2.50 11.35 31.83
N TRP A 235 -1.34 11.95 32.08
CA TRP A 235 -0.05 11.30 31.84
C TRP A 235 0.15 10.16 32.84
N SER A 236 0.01 8.93 32.38
CA SER A 236 0.04 7.69 33.15
C SER A 236 1.05 6.69 32.57
N LEU A 237 1.24 5.57 33.26
CA LEU A 237 2.02 4.45 32.74
C LEU A 237 1.41 3.93 31.41
N ASP A 238 0.08 3.86 31.33
CA ASP A 238 -0.62 3.39 30.13
C ASP A 238 -0.38 4.32 28.94
N ALA A 239 -0.35 5.64 29.16
CA ALA A 239 0.04 6.60 28.13
C ALA A 239 1.47 6.33 27.59
N ALA A 240 2.41 6.05 28.49
CA ALA A 240 3.77 5.70 28.10
C ALA A 240 3.81 4.35 27.33
N LEU A 241 3.07 3.34 27.80
CA LEU A 241 3.00 2.02 27.15
C LEU A 241 2.38 2.11 25.74
N VAL A 242 1.29 2.84 25.56
CA VAL A 242 0.65 3.06 24.26
C VAL A 242 1.58 3.80 23.30
N CYS A 243 2.27 4.84 23.77
CA CYS A 243 3.24 5.57 22.98
C CYS A 243 4.39 4.67 22.50
N ILE A 244 4.96 3.87 23.43
CA ILE A 244 6.02 2.90 23.11
C ILE A 244 5.51 1.83 22.16
N ALA A 245 4.31 1.27 22.40
CA ALA A 245 3.73 0.21 21.60
C ALA A 245 3.49 0.67 20.16
N GLY A 246 2.79 1.77 19.95
CA GLY A 246 2.47 2.26 18.61
C GLY A 246 3.70 2.73 17.84
N THR A 247 4.60 3.48 18.49
CA THR A 247 5.87 3.92 17.89
C THR A 247 6.76 2.71 17.58
N GLY A 248 6.91 1.77 18.50
CA GLY A 248 7.73 0.58 18.34
C GLY A 248 7.17 -0.37 17.25
N LEU A 249 5.85 -0.49 17.16
CA LEU A 249 5.19 -1.25 16.09
C LEU A 249 5.48 -0.63 14.72
N THR A 250 5.26 0.68 14.58
CA THR A 250 5.52 1.42 13.33
C THR A 250 7.00 1.34 12.93
N PHE A 251 7.90 1.52 13.89
CA PHE A 251 9.35 1.41 13.68
C PHE A 251 9.78 -0.01 13.32
N GLY A 252 9.22 -1.02 13.98
CA GLY A 252 9.47 -2.43 13.66
C GLY A 252 9.03 -2.78 12.24
N MET A 253 7.86 -2.32 11.80
CA MET A 253 7.38 -2.51 10.42
C MET A 253 8.28 -1.78 9.40
N TRP A 254 8.72 -0.56 9.72
CA TRP A 254 9.70 0.17 8.92
C TRP A 254 10.99 -0.66 8.77
N TRP A 255 11.56 -1.15 9.85
CA TRP A 255 12.80 -1.93 9.82
C TRP A 255 12.66 -3.19 8.97
N VAL A 256 11.59 -3.97 9.21
CA VAL A 256 11.29 -5.18 8.42
C VAL A 256 11.15 -4.88 6.93
N TYR A 257 10.47 -3.78 6.55
CA TYR A 257 10.32 -3.39 5.14
C TYR A 257 11.68 -3.15 4.46
N TYR A 258 12.58 -2.46 5.14
CA TYR A 258 13.90 -2.08 4.59
C TYR A 258 14.93 -3.21 4.56
N MET A 259 14.62 -4.37 5.12
CA MET A 259 15.44 -5.59 4.95
C MET A 259 15.30 -6.18 3.54
N LEU A 260 14.29 -5.79 2.77
CA LEU A 260 13.99 -6.36 1.45
C LEU A 260 14.99 -5.82 0.39
N PRO A 261 15.83 -6.66 -0.24
CA PRO A 261 16.84 -6.23 -1.19
C PRO A 261 16.25 -5.99 -2.59
N SER A 262 15.24 -5.11 -2.70
CA SER A 262 14.46 -4.92 -3.93
C SER A 262 15.30 -4.37 -5.08
N ALA A 263 16.07 -3.30 -4.86
CA ALA A 263 16.80 -2.60 -5.92
C ALA A 263 17.83 -3.48 -6.65
N PRO A 264 18.75 -4.19 -5.98
CA PRO A 264 19.72 -5.05 -6.66
C PRO A 264 19.06 -6.19 -7.42
N ILE A 265 18.01 -6.81 -6.85
CA ILE A 265 17.32 -7.93 -7.50
C ILE A 265 16.54 -7.46 -8.73
N LEU A 266 15.84 -6.33 -8.67
CA LEU A 266 15.11 -5.79 -9.82
C LEU A 266 16.05 -5.31 -10.93
N HIS A 267 17.23 -4.83 -10.58
CA HIS A 267 18.25 -4.47 -11.56
C HIS A 267 18.73 -5.71 -12.34
N ALA A 268 19.01 -6.81 -11.64
CA ALA A 268 19.44 -8.07 -12.26
C ALA A 268 18.30 -8.81 -12.96
N HIS A 269 17.09 -8.76 -12.41
CA HIS A 269 15.92 -9.57 -12.82
C HIS A 269 14.68 -8.73 -13.02
N ARG A 270 14.63 -7.94 -14.12
CA ARG A 270 13.48 -7.06 -14.45
C ARG A 270 12.14 -7.79 -14.59
N ASN A 271 12.16 -9.08 -14.95
CA ASN A 271 10.96 -9.91 -15.07
C ASN A 271 10.24 -10.17 -13.73
N ARG A 272 10.89 -9.93 -12.59
CA ARG A 272 10.29 -10.04 -11.24
C ARG A 272 9.51 -8.79 -10.83
N ALA A 273 9.61 -7.68 -11.60
CA ALA A 273 9.11 -6.36 -11.23
C ALA A 273 7.57 -6.29 -11.06
N PHE A 274 6.78 -6.99 -11.89
CA PHE A 274 5.32 -6.96 -11.79
C PHE A 274 4.80 -7.59 -10.50
N VAL A 275 5.25 -8.81 -10.20
CA VAL A 275 4.83 -9.48 -8.95
C VAL A 275 5.33 -8.72 -7.73
N TRP A 276 6.55 -8.18 -7.79
CA TRP A 276 7.07 -7.31 -6.75
C TRP A 276 6.22 -6.04 -6.59
N GLY A 277 5.98 -5.29 -7.65
CA GLY A 277 5.23 -4.03 -7.60
C GLY A 277 3.78 -4.21 -7.19
N TYR A 278 3.13 -5.29 -7.64
CA TYR A 278 1.74 -5.60 -7.25
C TYR A 278 1.67 -6.15 -5.82
N GLY A 279 2.67 -6.94 -5.40
CA GLY A 279 2.78 -7.39 -4.01
C GLY A 279 2.92 -6.26 -3.01
N GLN A 280 3.56 -5.15 -3.41
CA GLN A 280 3.66 -3.94 -2.59
C GLN A 280 2.29 -3.32 -2.26
N MET A 281 1.27 -3.50 -3.11
CA MET A 281 -0.08 -3.02 -2.81
C MET A 281 -0.62 -3.65 -1.52
N LEU A 282 -0.42 -4.96 -1.34
CA LEU A 282 -0.82 -5.66 -0.12
C LEU A 282 -0.04 -5.17 1.09
N ILE A 283 1.27 -4.96 0.94
CA ILE A 283 2.15 -4.46 2.01
C ILE A 283 1.70 -3.07 2.46
N VAL A 284 1.52 -2.12 1.52
CA VAL A 284 1.10 -0.75 1.81
C VAL A 284 -0.31 -0.73 2.43
N THR A 285 -1.24 -1.52 1.88
CA THR A 285 -2.59 -1.68 2.43
C THR A 285 -2.56 -2.18 3.88
N ALA A 286 -1.72 -3.16 4.19
CA ALA A 286 -1.56 -3.69 5.54
C ALA A 286 -0.93 -2.66 6.50
N ILE A 287 0.03 -1.86 6.04
CA ILE A 287 0.61 -0.76 6.83
C ILE A 287 -0.47 0.25 7.22
N VAL A 288 -1.26 0.73 6.25
CA VAL A 288 -2.35 1.69 6.49
C VAL A 288 -3.42 1.11 7.41
N ALA A 289 -3.80 -0.16 7.20
CA ALA A 289 -4.75 -0.85 8.06
C ALA A 289 -4.25 -1.02 9.50
N THR A 290 -2.92 -1.16 9.71
CA THR A 290 -2.33 -1.17 11.06
C THR A 290 -2.56 0.18 11.76
N GLY A 291 -2.38 1.28 11.07
CA GLY A 291 -2.69 2.62 11.58
C GLY A 291 -4.18 2.77 11.94
N ALA A 292 -5.08 2.29 11.05
CA ALA A 292 -6.52 2.24 11.35
C ALA A 292 -6.83 1.41 12.61
N GLY A 293 -6.16 0.28 12.80
CA GLY A 293 -6.29 -0.55 14.02
C GLY A 293 -5.90 0.20 15.30
N LEU A 294 -4.85 1.03 15.25
CA LEU A 294 -4.49 1.90 16.36
C LEU A 294 -5.55 2.98 16.63
N HIS A 295 -6.22 3.51 15.60
CA HIS A 295 -7.39 4.39 15.80
C HIS A 295 -8.57 3.65 16.44
N VAL A 296 -8.82 2.37 16.09
CA VAL A 296 -9.84 1.55 16.79
C VAL A 296 -9.50 1.39 18.27
N ALA A 297 -8.20 1.20 18.60
CA ALA A 297 -7.76 1.15 19.98
C ALA A 297 -8.01 2.50 20.72
N ALA A 298 -7.81 3.64 20.04
CA ALA A 298 -8.17 4.95 20.57
C ALA A 298 -9.67 5.04 20.90
N TYR A 299 -10.55 4.69 19.95
CA TYR A 299 -12.00 4.67 20.17
C TYR A 299 -12.42 3.72 21.31
N PHE A 300 -11.75 2.57 21.44
CA PHE A 300 -12.01 1.64 22.54
C PHE A 300 -11.64 2.23 23.90
N ILE A 301 -10.48 2.87 24.01
CA ILE A 301 -10.01 3.55 25.24
C ILE A 301 -10.95 4.70 25.61
N GLU A 302 -11.43 5.49 24.65
CA GLU A 302 -12.40 6.56 24.85
C GLU A 302 -13.83 6.07 25.13
N HIS A 303 -14.05 4.75 25.23
CA HIS A 303 -15.39 4.13 25.36
C HIS A 303 -16.38 4.50 24.23
N LYS A 304 -15.87 4.86 23.06
CA LYS A 304 -16.64 5.20 21.84
C LYS A 304 -16.81 4.00 20.89
N ALA A 305 -16.08 2.92 21.08
CA ALA A 305 -16.18 1.73 20.24
C ALA A 305 -17.31 0.82 20.73
N HIS A 306 -18.09 0.26 19.79
CA HIS A 306 -19.13 -0.74 20.07
C HIS A 306 -18.59 -2.19 20.02
N VAL A 307 -17.28 -2.36 19.91
CA VAL A 307 -16.58 -3.65 19.86
C VAL A 307 -15.80 -3.92 21.14
N GLY A 308 -15.62 -5.22 21.46
CA GLY A 308 -14.88 -5.63 22.66
C GLY A 308 -13.36 -5.64 22.45
N PRO A 309 -12.58 -5.92 23.53
CA PRO A 309 -11.12 -5.84 23.53
C PRO A 309 -10.46 -6.76 22.50
N LEU A 310 -11.00 -7.96 22.28
CA LEU A 310 -10.49 -8.89 21.28
C LEU A 310 -10.61 -8.31 19.86
N ALA A 311 -11.76 -7.78 19.48
CA ALA A 311 -11.98 -7.21 18.16
C ALA A 311 -11.10 -5.97 17.94
N THR A 312 -10.95 -5.15 18.99
CA THR A 312 -10.05 -3.99 19.00
C THR A 312 -8.59 -4.41 18.72
N LEU A 313 -8.09 -5.43 19.43
CA LEU A 313 -6.73 -5.92 19.21
C LEU A 313 -6.57 -6.53 17.80
N LEU A 314 -7.56 -7.31 17.34
CA LEU A 314 -7.53 -7.94 16.02
C LEU A 314 -7.51 -6.90 14.88
N ALA A 315 -8.09 -5.72 15.06
CA ALA A 315 -8.04 -4.63 14.10
C ALA A 315 -6.59 -4.19 13.81
N THR A 316 -5.67 -4.34 14.76
CA THR A 316 -4.22 -4.08 14.57
C THR A 316 -3.44 -5.37 14.27
N ALA A 317 -3.74 -6.47 14.96
CA ALA A 317 -2.97 -7.71 14.87
C ALA A 317 -3.08 -8.40 13.50
N ILE A 318 -4.26 -8.36 12.87
CA ILE A 318 -4.46 -8.95 11.54
C ILE A 318 -3.62 -8.22 10.49
N PRO A 319 -3.70 -6.87 10.33
CA PRO A 319 -2.86 -6.15 9.37
C PRO A 319 -1.36 -6.35 9.59
N VAL A 320 -0.89 -6.34 10.85
CA VAL A 320 0.53 -6.62 11.17
C VAL A 320 0.93 -8.01 10.68
N SER A 321 0.09 -9.02 10.93
CA SER A 321 0.34 -10.39 10.48
C SER A 321 0.35 -10.50 8.96
N VAL A 322 -0.58 -9.82 8.26
CA VAL A 322 -0.62 -9.76 6.79
C VAL A 322 0.62 -9.07 6.24
N PHE A 323 1.05 -7.96 6.84
CA PHE A 323 2.27 -7.26 6.46
C PHE A 323 3.50 -8.19 6.54
N LEU A 324 3.71 -8.85 7.68
CA LEU A 324 4.85 -9.75 7.87
C LEU A 324 4.81 -10.93 6.90
N ALA A 325 3.66 -11.57 6.74
CA ALA A 325 3.48 -12.65 5.79
C ALA A 325 3.75 -12.22 4.34
N ALA A 326 3.27 -11.03 3.94
CA ALA A 326 3.50 -10.47 2.61
C ALA A 326 4.98 -10.17 2.36
N ILE A 327 5.71 -9.63 3.36
CA ILE A 327 7.16 -9.41 3.27
C ILE A 327 7.91 -10.74 3.05
N TYR A 328 7.62 -11.79 3.84
CA TYR A 328 8.26 -13.09 3.66
C TYR A 328 7.93 -13.73 2.31
N ALA A 329 6.68 -13.63 1.86
CA ALA A 329 6.28 -14.12 0.55
C ALA A 329 7.01 -13.40 -0.59
N LEU A 330 7.09 -12.06 -0.49
CA LEU A 330 7.76 -11.24 -1.48
C LEU A 330 9.27 -11.46 -1.49
N TYR A 331 9.89 -11.59 -0.30
CA TYR A 331 11.30 -11.96 -0.17
C TYR A 331 11.59 -13.30 -0.85
N THR A 332 10.83 -14.35 -0.52
CA THR A 332 10.97 -15.68 -1.11
C THR A 332 10.81 -15.64 -2.64
N TYR A 333 9.85 -14.86 -3.14
CA TYR A 333 9.67 -14.67 -4.58
C TYR A 333 10.85 -13.95 -5.24
N LEU A 334 11.38 -12.91 -4.60
CA LEU A 334 12.50 -12.13 -5.14
C LEU A 334 13.80 -12.93 -5.13
N VAL A 335 14.13 -13.56 -4.02
CA VAL A 335 15.39 -14.30 -3.83
C VAL A 335 15.35 -15.66 -4.53
N ARG A 336 14.14 -16.19 -4.84
CA ARG A 336 13.96 -17.53 -5.44
C ARG A 336 14.56 -18.67 -4.60
N ARG A 337 14.76 -18.43 -3.32
CA ARG A 337 15.24 -19.43 -2.35
C ARG A 337 14.29 -19.47 -1.18
N PHE A 338 13.93 -20.68 -0.79
CA PHE A 338 13.19 -20.93 0.45
C PHE A 338 14.21 -21.10 1.59
N ASP A 339 14.13 -20.23 2.60
CA ASP A 339 14.94 -20.35 3.81
C ASP A 339 14.10 -20.95 4.94
N PRO A 340 14.39 -22.17 5.41
CA PRO A 340 13.67 -22.79 6.52
C PRO A 340 13.68 -21.96 7.81
N PHE A 341 14.65 -21.07 7.99
CA PHE A 341 14.72 -20.18 9.13
C PHE A 341 13.51 -19.24 9.19
N HIS A 342 12.97 -18.82 8.04
CA HIS A 342 11.76 -18.00 7.98
C HIS A 342 10.53 -18.68 8.59
N ILE A 343 10.45 -20.02 8.55
CA ILE A 343 9.36 -20.75 9.22
C ILE A 343 9.42 -20.54 10.72
N TRP A 344 10.61 -20.65 11.32
CA TRP A 344 10.77 -20.44 12.75
C TRP A 344 10.44 -19.02 13.18
N LEU A 345 10.81 -18.03 12.37
CA LEU A 345 10.46 -16.65 12.61
C LEU A 345 8.94 -16.42 12.50
N LEU A 346 8.27 -17.02 11.50
CA LEU A 346 6.81 -16.96 11.37
C LEU A 346 6.10 -17.65 12.55
N VAL A 347 6.60 -18.80 13.00
CA VAL A 347 6.05 -19.50 14.18
C VAL A 347 6.23 -18.65 15.44
N ALA A 348 7.41 -18.07 15.65
CA ALA A 348 7.66 -17.18 16.79
C ALA A 348 6.77 -15.91 16.73
N THR A 349 6.62 -15.31 15.55
CA THR A 349 5.70 -14.18 15.33
C THR A 349 4.26 -14.58 15.65
N ALA A 350 3.80 -15.73 15.15
CA ALA A 350 2.45 -16.24 15.45
C ALA A 350 2.25 -16.51 16.96
N ALA A 351 3.28 -16.98 17.65
CA ALA A 351 3.23 -17.16 19.11
C ALA A 351 3.09 -15.82 19.84
N VAL A 352 3.81 -14.76 19.40
CA VAL A 352 3.68 -13.41 19.99
C VAL A 352 2.28 -12.84 19.74
N VAL A 353 1.76 -12.94 18.50
CA VAL A 353 0.39 -12.50 18.17
C VAL A 353 -0.63 -13.30 18.98
N GLY A 354 -0.44 -14.61 19.09
CA GLY A 354 -1.29 -15.48 19.91
C GLY A 354 -1.28 -15.09 21.39
N LEU A 355 -0.12 -14.73 21.94
CA LEU A 355 0.01 -14.24 23.32
C LEU A 355 -0.76 -12.93 23.51
N ALA A 356 -0.67 -11.98 22.57
CA ALA A 356 -1.44 -10.74 22.63
C ALA A 356 -2.96 -11.02 22.60
N ILE A 357 -3.41 -11.94 21.76
CA ILE A 357 -4.82 -12.37 21.67
C ILE A 357 -5.28 -13.01 23.00
N LEU A 358 -4.48 -13.90 23.56
CA LEU A 358 -4.80 -14.53 24.87
C LEU A 358 -4.84 -13.51 26.00
N ALA A 359 -3.95 -12.51 25.98
CA ALA A 359 -3.97 -11.41 26.95
C ALA A 359 -5.27 -10.60 26.85
N ALA A 360 -5.70 -10.23 25.64
CA ALA A 360 -6.96 -9.53 25.43
C ALA A 360 -8.18 -10.34 25.86
N LEU A 361 -8.19 -11.65 25.60
CA LEU A 361 -9.25 -12.57 26.06
C LEU A 361 -9.28 -12.71 27.59
N ALA A 362 -8.13 -12.61 28.24
CA ALA A 362 -8.01 -12.65 29.70
C ALA A 362 -8.37 -11.30 30.37
N GLY A 363 -8.75 -10.27 29.58
CA GLY A 363 -9.10 -8.96 30.11
C GLY A 363 -7.90 -8.11 30.54
N VAL A 364 -6.71 -8.42 30.02
CA VAL A 364 -5.52 -7.58 30.22
C VAL A 364 -5.71 -6.23 29.54
N ASP A 365 -5.19 -5.18 30.15
CA ASP A 365 -5.28 -3.82 29.60
C ASP A 365 -4.79 -3.72 28.15
N MET A 366 -5.48 -2.87 27.35
CA MET A 366 -5.20 -2.72 25.93
C MET A 366 -3.78 -2.20 25.66
N ALA A 367 -3.25 -1.33 26.51
CA ALA A 367 -1.89 -0.82 26.39
C ALA A 367 -0.86 -1.95 26.47
N ILE A 368 -1.04 -2.91 27.39
CA ILE A 368 -0.19 -4.09 27.54
C ILE A 368 -0.33 -5.01 26.32
N CYS A 369 -1.57 -5.25 25.84
CA CYS A 369 -1.82 -6.06 24.66
C CYS A 369 -1.10 -5.49 23.42
N LEU A 370 -1.10 -4.17 23.23
CA LEU A 370 -0.39 -3.49 22.15
C LEU A 370 1.14 -3.60 22.31
N VAL A 371 1.67 -3.53 23.55
CA VAL A 371 3.12 -3.73 23.81
C VAL A 371 3.54 -5.16 23.43
N ILE A 372 2.71 -6.17 23.76
CA ILE A 372 2.98 -7.55 23.34
C ILE A 372 2.97 -7.64 21.81
N LEU A 373 1.96 -7.05 21.15
CA LEU A 373 1.85 -7.07 19.68
C LEU A 373 3.04 -6.38 18.99
N MET A 374 3.58 -5.31 19.56
CA MET A 374 4.77 -4.61 19.07
C MET A 374 5.99 -5.55 18.91
N LEU A 375 6.06 -6.61 19.70
CA LEU A 375 7.16 -7.59 19.60
C LEU A 375 7.05 -8.47 18.34
N ALA A 376 5.91 -8.50 17.63
CA ALA A 376 5.73 -9.32 16.45
C ALA A 376 6.72 -8.94 15.31
N PRO A 377 6.85 -7.69 14.85
CA PRO A 377 7.90 -7.32 13.91
C PRO A 377 9.31 -7.39 14.53
N ALA A 378 9.48 -7.19 15.83
CA ALA A 378 10.77 -7.30 16.51
C ALA A 378 11.37 -8.72 16.40
N VAL A 379 10.56 -9.77 16.39
CA VAL A 379 11.00 -11.16 16.14
C VAL A 379 11.73 -11.25 14.79
N THR A 380 11.15 -10.67 13.73
CA THR A 380 11.74 -10.65 12.38
C THR A 380 13.03 -9.85 12.37
N VAL A 381 13.04 -8.67 13.02
CA VAL A 381 14.24 -7.80 13.12
C VAL A 381 15.38 -8.55 13.79
N VAL A 382 15.15 -9.13 14.97
CA VAL A 382 16.17 -9.87 15.73
C VAL A 382 16.67 -11.08 14.93
N GLY A 383 15.76 -11.81 14.29
CA GLY A 383 16.13 -12.94 13.44
C GLY A 383 17.02 -12.53 12.27
N TYR A 384 16.71 -11.43 11.61
CA TYR A 384 17.49 -10.90 10.50
C TYR A 384 18.89 -10.45 10.97
N GLU A 385 18.97 -9.64 12.02
CA GLU A 385 20.22 -9.08 12.53
C GLU A 385 21.15 -10.15 13.12
N THR A 386 20.62 -11.29 13.56
CA THR A 386 21.44 -12.38 14.09
C THR A 386 21.94 -13.35 13.02
N LEU A 387 21.06 -13.85 12.17
CA LEU A 387 21.35 -14.91 11.18
C LEU A 387 20.90 -14.56 9.77
N GLY A 388 19.75 -13.91 9.62
CA GLY A 388 19.09 -13.72 8.32
C GLY A 388 19.91 -12.92 7.32
N HIS A 389 20.68 -11.91 7.77
CA HIS A 389 21.54 -11.10 6.90
C HIS A 389 22.65 -11.94 6.22
N ARG A 390 23.15 -12.99 6.87
CA ARG A 390 24.16 -13.92 6.29
C ARG A 390 23.52 -14.79 5.22
N HIS A 391 22.35 -15.37 5.51
CA HIS A 391 21.60 -16.18 4.54
C HIS A 391 21.22 -15.35 3.30
N GLN A 392 20.85 -14.08 3.49
CA GLN A 392 20.58 -13.17 2.39
C GLN A 392 21.82 -12.88 1.54
N ALA A 393 22.96 -12.60 2.17
CA ALA A 393 24.22 -12.36 1.46
C ALA A 393 24.65 -13.57 0.62
N GLU A 394 24.56 -14.78 1.17
CA GLU A 394 24.86 -16.03 0.48
C GLU A 394 23.90 -16.27 -0.70
N ALA A 395 22.61 -15.98 -0.51
CA ALA A 395 21.62 -16.13 -1.56
C ALA A 395 21.87 -15.17 -2.73
N LEU A 396 22.17 -13.90 -2.46
CA LEU A 396 22.47 -12.89 -3.48
C LEU A 396 23.79 -13.20 -4.22
N ALA A 397 24.82 -13.67 -3.51
CA ALA A 397 26.09 -14.05 -4.12
C ALA A 397 25.92 -15.22 -5.11
N SER A 398 25.07 -16.20 -4.79
CA SER A 398 24.79 -17.34 -5.68
C SER A 398 23.95 -16.96 -6.90
N ASP A 399 23.04 -15.99 -6.80
CA ASP A 399 22.23 -15.49 -7.92
C ASP A 399 23.09 -14.67 -8.91
N GLY A 400 24.09 -13.91 -8.41
CA GLY A 400 25.05 -13.16 -9.21
C GLY A 400 25.99 -14.04 -10.04
N HIS A 401 26.32 -15.24 -9.60
CA HIS A 401 27.17 -16.18 -10.35
C HIS A 401 26.39 -16.89 -11.47
N SER A 402 25.07 -17.01 -11.37
CA SER A 402 24.22 -17.64 -12.41
C SER A 402 23.99 -16.76 -13.64
N THR A 403 24.32 -15.47 -13.58
CA THR A 403 24.13 -14.52 -14.70
C THR A 403 25.38 -14.35 -15.57
N VAL A 404 26.51 -15.00 -15.24
CA VAL A 404 27.80 -14.89 -15.96
C VAL A 404 28.11 -16.18 -16.78
N THR A 405 27.25 -17.19 -16.72
CA THR A 405 27.33 -18.39 -17.56
C THR A 405 26.21 -18.42 -18.60
#